data_7104767c37a36189cd41e45e0534d8d4
#
_entry.id   7104767c37a36189cd41e45e0534d8d4
#
_cell.length_a   1.000
_cell.length_b   1.000
_cell.length_c   1.000
_cell.angle_alpha   90.00
_cell.angle_beta   90.00
_cell.angle_gamma   90.00
#
_symmetry.space_group_name_H-M   'P 1'
#
loop_
_entity.id
_entity.type
_entity.pdbx_description
1 polymer ?
#
loop_
_entity_poly.entity_id
_entity_poly.type
_entity_poly.pdbx_seq_one_letter_code
_entity_poly.pdbx_strand_id
1 'polypeptide(L)'
;VILGISSFRGRRKLPTILRKFYERYPNVKVQVVEDNSICLEELLLDGKIDIAVIAMPVTKLKNKVEILKKDEIILVANKSHPVTKAMHQTEGMPIHWIDLKETGDYKFIMSGYDTILGRFSRRLFTREKLKYKSDHNDISAAMAVAMAREGLGIAFTYQSSDTHMRF
;
A
#
# COMPACT_ATOMS: atom_id res chain seq x y z
N VAL A 1 -14.73 -7.74 19.99
CA VAL A 1 -14.50 -6.68 19.01
C VAL A 1 -13.98 -7.31 17.72
N ILE A 2 -14.58 -6.96 16.58
CA ILE A 2 -14.17 -7.43 15.27
C ILE A 2 -13.41 -6.29 14.59
N LEU A 3 -12.11 -6.51 14.36
CA LEU A 3 -11.20 -5.55 13.76
C LEU A 3 -10.89 -5.93 12.31
N GLY A 4 -11.32 -5.11 11.36
CA GLY A 4 -10.92 -5.19 9.96
C GLY A 4 -9.58 -4.49 9.72
N ILE A 5 -8.66 -5.12 9.00
CA ILE A 5 -7.38 -4.52 8.63
C ILE A 5 -6.92 -4.99 7.27
N SER A 6 -6.34 -4.09 6.47
CA SER A 6 -5.80 -4.49 5.17
C SER A 6 -4.53 -5.33 5.34
N SER A 7 -4.46 -6.44 4.61
CA SER A 7 -3.43 -7.49 4.68
C SER A 7 -2.01 -6.95 4.72
N PHE A 8 -1.73 -5.99 3.87
CA PHE A 8 -0.38 -5.46 3.71
C PHE A 8 0.10 -4.62 4.92
N ARG A 9 -0.83 -3.89 5.58
CA ARG A 9 -0.53 -3.11 6.79
C ARG A 9 -0.64 -3.93 8.05
N GLY A 10 -1.65 -4.80 8.11
CA GLY A 10 -1.94 -5.65 9.25
C GLY A 10 -0.78 -6.55 9.61
N ARG A 11 -0.25 -7.28 8.65
CA ARG A 11 0.81 -8.27 8.87
C ARG A 11 2.02 -7.72 9.62
N ARG A 12 2.38 -6.47 9.41
CA ARG A 12 3.60 -5.89 9.99
C ARG A 12 3.43 -5.37 11.42
N LYS A 13 2.33 -4.68 11.72
CA LYS A 13 2.19 -3.94 12.98
C LYS A 13 1.16 -4.55 13.92
N LEU A 14 0.12 -5.16 13.38
CA LEU A 14 -0.98 -5.66 14.18
C LEU A 14 -0.56 -6.68 15.23
N PRO A 15 0.32 -7.67 14.96
CA PRO A 15 0.71 -8.65 15.97
C PRO A 15 1.32 -8.00 17.21
N THR A 16 2.21 -7.02 17.02
CA THR A 16 2.83 -6.29 18.14
C THR A 16 1.82 -5.42 18.89
N ILE A 17 0.88 -4.80 18.17
CA ILE A 17 -0.19 -3.98 18.79
C ILE A 17 -1.12 -4.88 19.60
N LEU A 18 -1.57 -6.00 19.05
CA LEU A 18 -2.46 -6.94 19.74
C LEU A 18 -1.80 -7.54 20.98
N ARG A 19 -0.50 -7.90 20.91
CA ARG A 19 0.23 -8.37 22.10
C ARG A 19 0.18 -7.35 23.23
N LYS A 20 0.53 -6.09 22.96
CA LYS A 20 0.47 -5.00 23.95
C LYS A 20 -0.96 -4.71 24.44
N PHE A 21 -1.93 -4.85 23.54
CA PHE A 21 -3.34 -4.67 23.88
C PHE A 21 -3.82 -5.73 24.86
N TYR A 22 -3.50 -7.01 24.64
CA TYR A 22 -3.88 -8.11 25.52
C TYR A 22 -3.15 -8.07 26.87
N GLU A 23 -1.92 -7.55 26.92
CA GLU A 23 -1.21 -7.29 28.18
C GLU A 23 -2.01 -6.32 29.08
N ARG A 24 -2.67 -5.32 28.45
CA ARG A 24 -3.44 -4.30 29.18
C ARG A 24 -4.92 -4.66 29.36
N TYR A 25 -5.48 -5.39 28.43
CA TYR A 25 -6.90 -5.74 28.37
C TYR A 25 -7.12 -7.24 28.14
N PRO A 26 -6.73 -8.12 29.08
CA PRO A 26 -6.72 -9.56 28.88
C PRO A 26 -8.09 -10.18 28.64
N ASN A 27 -9.15 -9.54 29.11
CA ASN A 27 -10.53 -10.03 28.98
C ASN A 27 -11.21 -9.58 27.68
N VAL A 28 -10.57 -8.76 26.84
CA VAL A 28 -11.14 -8.31 25.58
C VAL A 28 -10.72 -9.25 24.45
N LYS A 29 -11.69 -9.91 23.84
CA LYS A 29 -11.42 -10.75 22.65
C LYS A 29 -11.47 -9.91 21.39
N VAL A 30 -10.41 -9.95 20.58
CA VAL A 30 -10.34 -9.30 19.27
C VAL A 30 -10.31 -10.38 18.20
N GLN A 31 -11.31 -10.36 17.32
CA GLN A 31 -11.31 -11.15 16.09
C GLN A 31 -10.79 -10.25 14.96
N VAL A 32 -9.86 -10.76 14.17
CA VAL A 32 -9.26 -10.03 13.03
C VAL A 32 -9.90 -10.51 11.73
N VAL A 33 -10.34 -9.56 10.92
CA VAL A 33 -10.81 -9.77 9.54
C VAL A 33 -9.83 -9.09 8.60
N GLU A 34 -9.30 -9.82 7.65
CA GLU A 34 -8.30 -9.34 6.71
C GLU A 34 -8.89 -9.25 5.30
N ASP A 35 -8.90 -8.05 4.71
CA ASP A 35 -9.39 -7.82 3.35
C ASP A 35 -8.78 -6.51 2.78
N ASN A 36 -9.11 -6.14 1.55
CA ASN A 36 -8.77 -4.84 1.00
C ASN A 36 -9.59 -3.71 1.63
N SER A 37 -9.10 -2.47 1.53
CA SER A 37 -9.73 -1.32 2.21
C SER A 37 -11.16 -1.05 1.75
N ILE A 38 -11.51 -1.37 0.52
CA ILE A 38 -12.84 -1.13 -0.05
C ILE A 38 -13.85 -2.13 0.53
N CYS A 39 -13.50 -3.42 0.55
CA CYS A 39 -14.30 -4.47 1.19
C CYS A 39 -14.48 -4.21 2.69
N LEU A 40 -13.41 -3.81 3.39
CA LEU A 40 -13.49 -3.48 4.82
C LEU A 40 -14.40 -2.28 5.10
N GLU A 41 -14.43 -1.29 4.22
CA GLU A 41 -15.39 -0.17 4.32
C GLU A 41 -16.84 -0.67 4.22
N GLU A 42 -17.12 -1.61 3.31
CA GLU A 42 -18.45 -2.22 3.16
C GLU A 42 -18.83 -3.07 4.38
N LEU A 43 -17.91 -3.91 4.86
CA LEU A 43 -18.14 -4.73 6.05
C LEU A 43 -18.43 -3.87 7.29
N LEU A 44 -17.77 -2.72 7.41
CA LEU A 44 -18.02 -1.78 8.51
C LEU A 44 -19.41 -1.13 8.39
N LEU A 45 -19.81 -0.74 7.20
CA LEU A 45 -21.15 -0.18 6.95
C LEU A 45 -22.27 -1.20 7.18
N ASP A 46 -22.02 -2.46 6.84
CA ASP A 46 -22.95 -3.57 7.07
C ASP A 46 -22.98 -4.04 8.55
N GLY A 47 -22.16 -3.44 9.45
CA GLY A 47 -22.06 -3.84 10.84
C GLY A 47 -21.44 -5.22 11.07
N LYS A 48 -20.74 -5.76 10.07
CA LYS A 48 -20.04 -7.06 10.15
C LYS A 48 -18.69 -6.98 10.85
N ILE A 49 -18.13 -5.79 10.95
CA ILE A 49 -16.94 -5.46 11.73
C ILE A 49 -17.19 -4.18 12.53
N ASP A 50 -16.53 -4.04 13.68
CA ASP A 50 -16.73 -2.90 14.59
C ASP A 50 -15.80 -1.75 14.27
N ILE A 51 -14.58 -2.05 13.84
CA ILE A 51 -13.52 -1.09 13.56
C ILE A 51 -12.79 -1.53 12.29
N ALA A 52 -12.38 -0.58 11.45
CA ALA A 52 -11.55 -0.85 10.28
C ALA A 52 -10.31 0.03 10.24
N VAL A 53 -9.14 -0.57 10.03
CA VAL A 53 -7.89 0.15 9.72
C VAL A 53 -7.61 0.02 8.23
N ILE A 54 -7.90 1.08 7.49
CA ILE A 54 -7.95 1.10 6.03
C ILE A 54 -7.14 2.25 5.44
N ALA A 55 -6.88 2.18 4.15
CA ALA A 55 -6.27 3.27 3.38
C ALA A 55 -7.32 4.31 2.99
N MET A 56 -6.92 5.57 3.00
CA MET A 56 -7.70 6.66 2.40
C MET A 56 -7.50 6.71 0.87
N PRO A 57 -8.44 7.25 0.11
CA PRO A 57 -9.70 7.83 0.57
C PRO A 57 -10.77 6.77 0.87
N VAL A 58 -11.62 7.05 1.85
CA VAL A 58 -12.88 6.32 2.04
C VAL A 58 -13.93 6.88 1.06
N THR A 59 -14.84 6.03 0.63
CA THR A 59 -15.84 6.43 -0.39
C THR A 59 -17.25 6.63 0.19
N LYS A 60 -17.59 5.88 1.21
CA LYS A 60 -18.93 5.79 1.77
C LYS A 60 -19.04 6.28 3.23
N LEU A 61 -17.93 6.24 3.99
CA LEU A 61 -17.88 6.68 5.38
C LEU A 61 -17.78 8.21 5.48
N LYS A 62 -18.80 8.86 6.03
CA LYS A 62 -18.85 10.33 6.07
C LYS A 62 -18.39 10.95 7.40
N ASN A 63 -18.51 10.26 8.53
CA ASN A 63 -18.50 10.95 9.84
C ASN A 63 -17.72 10.30 10.99
N LYS A 64 -16.94 9.24 10.78
CA LYS A 64 -16.20 8.57 11.88
C LYS A 64 -14.85 8.07 11.41
N VAL A 65 -14.06 8.97 10.84
CA VAL A 65 -12.73 8.62 10.34
C VAL A 65 -11.68 9.38 11.14
N GLU A 66 -10.75 8.65 11.74
CA GLU A 66 -9.57 9.20 12.39
C GLU A 66 -8.34 8.90 11.56
N ILE A 67 -7.53 9.92 11.27
CA ILE A 67 -6.28 9.77 10.52
C ILE A 67 -5.18 9.37 11.48
N LEU A 68 -4.81 8.10 11.46
CA LEU A 68 -3.74 7.57 12.31
C LEU A 68 -2.35 7.96 11.82
N LYS A 69 -2.14 8.01 10.50
CA LYS A 69 -0.86 8.35 9.89
C LYS A 69 -1.03 8.75 8.43
N LYS A 70 -0.22 9.72 7.99
CA LYS A 70 0.04 9.95 6.56
C LYS A 70 1.13 8.98 6.10
N ASP A 71 0.96 8.43 4.90
CA ASP A 71 1.88 7.47 4.30
C ASP A 71 2.18 7.89 2.87
N GLU A 72 3.40 7.69 2.42
CA GLU A 72 3.81 8.01 1.07
C GLU A 72 3.69 6.77 0.18
N ILE A 73 3.32 6.98 -1.07
CA ILE A 73 3.38 5.95 -2.10
C ILE A 73 4.70 6.09 -2.82
N ILE A 74 5.44 5.00 -2.90
CA ILE A 74 6.77 4.91 -3.47
C ILE A 74 6.81 3.87 -4.57
N LEU A 75 7.84 3.94 -5.41
CA LEU A 75 8.19 2.89 -6.37
C LEU A 75 9.22 1.94 -5.74
N VAL A 76 9.08 0.67 -6.04
CA VAL A 76 10.04 -0.39 -5.71
C VAL A 76 10.53 -1.03 -6.98
N ALA A 77 11.84 -1.23 -7.07
CA ALA A 77 12.50 -1.95 -8.14
C ALA A 77 13.70 -2.73 -7.59
N ASN A 78 14.21 -3.67 -8.36
CA ASN A 78 15.49 -4.31 -8.07
C ASN A 78 16.63 -3.28 -8.24
N LYS A 79 17.69 -3.37 -7.42
CA LYS A 79 18.85 -2.47 -7.48
C LYS A 79 19.54 -2.47 -8.84
N SER A 80 19.52 -3.60 -9.57
CA SER A 80 20.08 -3.73 -10.91
C SER A 80 19.12 -3.30 -12.02
N HIS A 81 17.87 -2.94 -11.70
CA HIS A 81 16.87 -2.55 -12.70
C HIS A 81 17.29 -1.23 -13.37
N PRO A 82 17.17 -1.11 -14.71
CA PRO A 82 17.59 0.10 -15.44
C PRO A 82 16.95 1.40 -14.96
N VAL A 83 15.77 1.36 -14.35
CA VAL A 83 15.09 2.53 -13.77
C VAL A 83 15.92 3.26 -12.72
N THR A 84 16.86 2.56 -12.08
CA THR A 84 17.74 3.16 -11.06
C THR A 84 18.68 4.23 -11.64
N LYS A 85 18.97 4.17 -12.94
CA LYS A 85 19.78 5.17 -13.64
C LYS A 85 19.05 6.51 -13.84
N ALA A 86 17.72 6.48 -13.82
CA ALA A 86 16.87 7.66 -13.94
C ALA A 86 16.49 8.25 -12.55
N MET A 87 17.00 7.69 -11.47
CA MET A 87 16.73 8.19 -10.12
C MET A 87 17.57 9.42 -9.82
N HIS A 88 16.94 10.39 -9.18
CA HIS A 88 17.56 11.62 -8.71
C HIS A 88 17.67 11.61 -7.19
N GLN A 89 18.71 12.24 -6.67
CA GLN A 89 18.89 12.45 -5.23
C GLN A 89 18.95 13.94 -4.96
N THR A 90 18.17 14.41 -4.02
CA THR A 90 18.26 15.78 -3.53
C THR A 90 19.18 15.81 -2.32
N GLU A 91 20.13 16.73 -2.30
CA GLU A 91 21.06 16.91 -1.17
C GLU A 91 20.29 17.09 0.13
N GLY A 92 20.67 16.31 1.16
CA GLY A 92 19.98 16.30 2.47
C GLY A 92 18.70 15.45 2.55
N MET A 93 18.25 14.84 1.46
CA MET A 93 17.12 13.91 1.49
C MET A 93 17.60 12.44 1.44
N PRO A 94 17.13 11.58 2.36
CA PRO A 94 17.54 10.17 2.39
C PRO A 94 16.83 9.32 1.32
N ILE A 95 15.96 9.91 0.50
CA ILE A 95 15.10 9.20 -0.46
C ILE A 95 15.45 9.67 -1.86
N HIS A 96 15.67 8.71 -2.76
CA HIS A 96 15.75 8.97 -4.18
C HIS A 96 14.34 9.22 -4.75
N TRP A 97 14.23 10.06 -5.73
CA TRP A 97 12.98 10.32 -6.42
C TRP A 97 13.17 10.16 -7.94
N ILE A 98 12.09 9.95 -8.65
CA ILE A 98 12.06 9.81 -10.10
C ILE A 98 10.81 10.52 -10.64
N ASP A 99 10.97 11.22 -11.77
CA ASP A 99 9.79 11.70 -12.50
C ASP A 99 9.08 10.50 -13.14
N LEU A 100 7.76 10.44 -12.97
CA LEU A 100 6.96 9.37 -13.54
C LEU A 100 7.10 9.29 -15.08
N LYS A 101 7.40 10.40 -15.74
CA LYS A 101 7.66 10.46 -17.18
C LYS A 101 8.88 9.63 -17.60
N GLU A 102 9.88 9.52 -16.73
CA GLU A 102 11.10 8.75 -16.97
C GLU A 102 10.89 7.24 -16.82
N THR A 103 9.71 6.84 -16.35
CA THR A 103 9.37 5.42 -16.16
C THR A 103 8.64 4.79 -17.34
N GLY A 104 8.33 5.55 -18.40
CA GLY A 104 7.45 5.12 -19.49
C GLY A 104 7.92 3.89 -20.31
N ASP A 105 9.21 3.64 -20.31
CA ASP A 105 9.78 2.48 -21.02
C ASP A 105 9.81 1.20 -20.19
N TYR A 106 9.59 1.28 -18.90
CA TYR A 106 9.67 0.14 -18.00
C TYR A 106 8.31 -0.50 -17.77
N LYS A 107 8.32 -1.81 -17.51
CA LYS A 107 7.11 -2.56 -17.15
C LYS A 107 6.74 -2.33 -15.70
N PHE A 108 5.48 -2.03 -15.48
CA PHE A 108 4.89 -1.96 -14.15
C PHE A 108 4.22 -3.28 -13.77
N ILE A 109 4.26 -3.59 -12.48
CA ILE A 109 3.47 -4.64 -11.86
C ILE A 109 2.41 -3.93 -11.03
N MET A 110 1.16 -3.99 -11.47
CA MET A 110 0.09 -3.15 -10.98
C MET A 110 -0.81 -3.90 -10.00
N SER A 111 -1.13 -3.25 -8.90
CA SER A 111 -2.15 -3.74 -7.96
C SER A 111 -3.55 -3.67 -8.58
N GLY A 112 -4.46 -4.52 -8.08
CA GLY A 112 -5.82 -4.64 -8.57
C GLY A 112 -6.64 -3.35 -8.51
N TYR A 113 -7.62 -3.23 -9.40
CA TYR A 113 -8.56 -2.09 -9.45
C TYR A 113 -9.46 -1.99 -8.22
N ASP A 114 -9.63 -3.08 -7.51
CA ASP A 114 -10.38 -3.20 -6.26
C ASP A 114 -9.59 -2.69 -5.03
N THR A 115 -8.35 -2.24 -5.21
CA THR A 115 -7.51 -1.70 -4.14
C THR A 115 -7.34 -0.18 -4.25
N ILE A 116 -7.15 0.49 -3.11
CA ILE A 116 -6.84 1.93 -3.09
C ILE A 116 -5.53 2.22 -3.81
N LEU A 117 -4.49 1.40 -3.60
CA LEU A 117 -3.19 1.55 -4.26
C LEU A 117 -3.31 1.43 -5.78
N GLY A 118 -4.03 0.41 -6.26
CA GLY A 118 -4.23 0.20 -7.69
C GLY A 118 -5.03 1.31 -8.37
N ARG A 119 -6.05 1.86 -7.70
CA ARG A 119 -6.80 3.03 -8.18
C ARG A 119 -5.94 4.28 -8.18
N PHE A 120 -5.16 4.49 -7.13
CA PHE A 120 -4.29 5.66 -7.02
C PHE A 120 -3.22 5.66 -8.12
N SER A 121 -2.50 4.56 -8.31
CA SER A 121 -1.42 4.47 -9.29
C SER A 121 -1.93 4.72 -10.72
N ARG A 122 -3.08 4.17 -11.09
CA ARG A 122 -3.69 4.41 -12.41
C ARG A 122 -4.15 5.86 -12.57
N ARG A 123 -4.75 6.44 -11.52
CA ARG A 123 -5.13 7.86 -11.52
C ARG A 123 -3.92 8.78 -11.69
N LEU A 124 -2.78 8.41 -11.12
CA LEU A 124 -1.53 9.15 -11.28
C LEU A 124 -1.10 9.19 -12.75
N PHE A 125 -1.07 8.06 -13.45
CA PHE A 125 -0.78 8.01 -14.89
C PHE A 125 -1.79 8.84 -15.71
N THR A 126 -3.08 8.71 -15.41
CA THR A 126 -4.12 9.47 -16.11
C THR A 126 -3.95 10.98 -15.91
N ARG A 127 -3.66 11.43 -14.69
CA ARG A 127 -3.43 12.84 -14.37
C ARG A 127 -2.24 13.42 -15.12
N GLU A 128 -1.15 12.67 -15.20
CA GLU A 128 0.08 13.08 -15.92
C GLU A 128 -0.03 12.82 -17.44
N LYS A 129 -1.17 12.31 -17.94
CA LYS A 129 -1.40 11.95 -19.35
C LYS A 129 -0.36 10.96 -19.88
N LEU A 130 0.10 10.07 -19.04
CA LEU A 130 1.09 9.04 -19.35
C LEU A 130 0.42 7.69 -19.59
N LYS A 131 1.05 6.88 -20.43
CA LYS A 131 0.73 5.46 -20.59
C LYS A 131 1.76 4.64 -19.81
N TYR A 132 1.37 3.49 -19.31
CA TYR A 132 2.28 2.52 -18.70
C TYR A 132 2.20 1.17 -19.42
N LYS A 133 3.30 0.43 -19.38
CA LYS A 133 3.38 -0.94 -19.87
C LYS A 133 3.21 -1.88 -18.67
N SER A 134 2.39 -2.92 -18.79
CA SER A 134 2.21 -3.90 -17.71
C SER A 134 1.74 -5.23 -18.27
N ASP A 135 2.38 -6.31 -17.82
CA ASP A 135 1.94 -7.68 -18.06
C ASP A 135 1.10 -8.23 -16.89
N HIS A 136 1.13 -7.56 -15.73
CA HIS A 136 0.48 -7.97 -14.49
C HIS A 136 -0.34 -6.81 -13.90
N ASN A 137 -1.64 -6.82 -14.10
CA ASN A 137 -2.52 -5.68 -13.82
C ASN A 137 -3.48 -5.88 -12.63
N ASP A 138 -3.45 -7.07 -12.01
CA ASP A 138 -4.35 -7.44 -10.91
C ASP A 138 -3.62 -8.35 -9.90
N ILE A 139 -2.54 -7.82 -9.36
CA ILE A 139 -1.66 -8.53 -8.41
C ILE A 139 -1.80 -7.89 -7.04
N SER A 140 -1.74 -8.68 -5.96
CA SER A 140 -1.67 -8.10 -4.61
C SER A 140 -0.42 -7.23 -4.44
N ALA A 141 -0.52 -6.16 -3.66
CA ALA A 141 0.62 -5.26 -3.44
C ALA A 141 1.87 -5.99 -2.91
N ALA A 142 1.67 -7.01 -2.07
CA ALA A 142 2.76 -7.83 -1.55
C ALA A 142 3.47 -8.63 -2.64
N MET A 143 2.71 -9.24 -3.54
CA MET A 143 3.25 -10.00 -4.68
C MET A 143 3.93 -9.06 -5.67
N ALA A 144 3.32 -7.91 -6.00
CA ALA A 144 3.88 -6.92 -6.89
C ALA A 144 5.27 -6.44 -6.41
N VAL A 145 5.40 -6.16 -5.11
CA VAL A 145 6.69 -5.78 -4.51
C VAL A 145 7.71 -6.90 -4.57
N ALA A 146 7.30 -8.15 -4.28
CA ALA A 146 8.20 -9.30 -4.37
C ALA A 146 8.72 -9.48 -5.81
N MET A 147 7.84 -9.43 -6.80
CA MET A 147 8.21 -9.54 -8.21
C MET A 147 9.12 -8.38 -8.67
N ALA A 148 8.85 -7.16 -8.22
CA ALA A 148 9.70 -6.01 -8.53
C ALA A 148 11.12 -6.15 -7.97
N ARG A 149 11.25 -6.70 -6.76
CA ARG A 149 12.57 -7.00 -6.15
C ARG A 149 13.35 -8.06 -6.91
N GLU A 150 12.68 -9.01 -7.51
CA GLU A 150 13.29 -10.02 -8.40
C GLU A 150 13.61 -9.47 -9.80
N GLY A 151 13.31 -8.20 -10.08
CA GLY A 151 13.65 -7.54 -11.35
C GLY A 151 12.63 -7.72 -12.46
N LEU A 152 11.43 -8.22 -12.18
CA LEU A 152 10.38 -8.45 -13.18
C LEU A 152 9.68 -7.16 -13.63
N GLY A 153 10.01 -6.02 -13.02
CA GLY A 153 9.46 -4.72 -13.32
C GLY A 153 9.56 -3.77 -12.15
N ILE A 154 8.71 -2.73 -12.13
CA ILE A 154 8.60 -1.76 -11.05
C ILE A 154 7.18 -1.78 -10.46
N ALA A 155 7.05 -1.59 -9.16
CA ALA A 155 5.77 -1.66 -8.48
C ALA A 155 5.56 -0.46 -7.56
N PHE A 156 4.30 -0.06 -7.39
CA PHE A 156 3.92 0.90 -6.35
C PHE A 156 3.71 0.19 -5.02
N THR A 157 4.10 0.86 -3.94
CA THR A 157 3.82 0.40 -2.58
C THR A 157 3.71 1.59 -1.63
N TYR A 158 3.34 1.33 -0.37
CA TYR A 158 3.38 2.33 0.68
C TYR A 158 4.74 2.29 1.39
N GLN A 159 5.34 3.44 1.65
CA GLN A 159 6.63 3.55 2.33
C GLN A 159 6.64 2.80 3.67
N SER A 160 5.58 2.93 4.47
CA SER A 160 5.49 2.23 5.76
C SER A 160 5.41 0.71 5.65
N SER A 161 5.13 0.21 4.48
CA SER A 161 5.01 -1.23 4.20
C SER A 161 6.29 -1.84 3.66
N ASP A 162 7.23 -1.02 3.20
CA ASP A 162 8.54 -1.47 2.74
C ASP A 162 9.55 -1.47 3.89
N THR A 163 9.98 -2.67 4.31
CA THR A 163 10.95 -2.85 5.40
C THR A 163 12.40 -2.73 4.95
N HIS A 164 12.67 -2.71 3.65
CA HIS A 164 14.01 -2.85 3.10
C HIS A 164 14.60 -1.54 2.58
N MET A 165 13.89 -0.41 2.73
CA MET A 165 14.44 0.92 2.44
C MET A 165 15.21 1.47 3.66
N ARG A 166 16.25 0.78 4.08
CA ARG A 166 17.39 1.36 4.80
C ARG A 166 18.61 1.22 3.88
N PHE A 167 18.92 2.27 3.22
CA PHE A 167 20.23 2.49 2.61
C PHE A 167 21.03 3.37 3.53
#